data_aff6af505e78a640db35f8d42d7cfeda
#
_entry.id   aff6af505e78a640db35f8d42d7cfeda
#
_cell.length_a   1.000
_cell.length_b   1.000
_cell.length_c   1.000
_cell.angle_alpha   90.00
_cell.angle_beta   90.00
_cell.angle_gamma   90.00
#
_symmetry.space_group_name_H-M   'P 1'
#
loop_
_entity.id
_entity.type
_entity.pdbx_description
1 polymer ?
#
loop_
_entity_poly.entity_id
_entity_poly.type
_entity_poly.pdbx_seq_one_letter_code
_entity_poly.pdbx_strand_id
1 'polypeptide(L)'
;MKKKRPPLFIRTRNWLRKTYPLPMQVSVHRYDSHKMPKLLGYVEVDKKHMKIVITKNTNQREASETLIEEWSHALRETLAVPVDYDSEAGMHDEFFWLIYGKLINEWRELK
;
A
#
# COMPACT_ATOMS: atom_id res chain seq x y z
N MET A 1 -1.55 -5.83 33.22
CA MET A 1 -2.30 -5.06 32.17
C MET A 1 -2.07 -5.64 30.82
N LYS A 2 -3.14 -6.00 30.13
CA LYS A 2 -3.03 -6.48 28.75
C LYS A 2 -2.77 -5.28 27.83
N LYS A 3 -1.69 -5.31 27.08
CA LYS A 3 -1.46 -4.32 26.05
C LYS A 3 -2.50 -4.51 24.94
N LYS A 4 -3.19 -3.44 24.58
CA LYS A 4 -4.08 -3.46 23.42
C LYS A 4 -3.26 -3.71 22.17
N ARG A 5 -3.74 -4.58 21.30
CA ARG A 5 -3.14 -4.75 20.00
C ARG A 5 -3.28 -3.45 19.21
N PRO A 6 -2.24 -3.05 18.45
CA PRO A 6 -2.40 -1.92 17.53
C PRO A 6 -3.55 -2.17 16.55
N PRO A 7 -4.20 -1.12 16.04
CA PRO A 7 -5.21 -1.29 15.00
C PRO A 7 -4.68 -2.09 13.82
N LEU A 8 -5.57 -2.79 13.13
CA LEU A 8 -5.20 -3.64 12.00
C LEU A 8 -4.36 -2.88 10.96
N PHE A 9 -4.72 -1.62 10.67
CA PHE A 9 -3.97 -0.81 9.73
C PHE A 9 -2.51 -0.64 10.14
N ILE A 10 -2.26 -0.36 11.42
CA ILE A 10 -0.90 -0.18 11.94
C ILE A 10 -0.13 -1.51 11.91
N ARG A 11 -0.78 -2.62 12.27
CA ARG A 11 -0.16 -3.95 12.19
C ARG A 11 0.21 -4.30 10.76
N THR A 12 -0.66 -4.01 9.81
CA THR A 12 -0.43 -4.24 8.38
C THR A 12 0.76 -3.42 7.89
N ARG A 13 0.79 -2.12 8.25
CA ARG A 13 1.91 -1.25 7.91
C ARG A 13 3.23 -1.79 8.44
N ASN A 14 3.24 -2.20 9.72
CA ASN A 14 4.47 -2.71 10.34
C ASN A 14 4.92 -4.02 9.69
N TRP A 15 3.99 -4.90 9.35
CA TRP A 15 4.28 -6.13 8.64
C TRP A 15 4.89 -5.86 7.27
N LEU A 16 4.31 -4.94 6.50
CA LEU A 16 4.83 -4.56 5.18
C LEU A 16 6.25 -4.00 5.27
N ARG A 17 6.49 -3.10 6.23
CA ARG A 17 7.81 -2.52 6.43
C ARG A 17 8.86 -3.56 6.78
N LYS A 18 8.49 -4.55 7.55
CA LYS A 18 9.40 -5.61 7.99
C LYS A 18 9.63 -6.66 6.91
N THR A 19 8.58 -7.10 6.25
CA THR A 19 8.61 -8.24 5.34
C THR A 19 8.93 -7.84 3.90
N TYR A 20 8.44 -6.67 3.49
CA TYR A 20 8.60 -6.17 2.12
C TYR A 20 9.12 -4.73 2.14
N PRO A 21 10.33 -4.51 2.69
CA PRO A 21 10.86 -3.15 2.78
C PRO A 21 11.07 -2.53 1.40
N LEU A 22 10.84 -1.23 1.32
CA LEU A 22 11.09 -0.47 0.10
C LEU A 22 12.48 0.18 0.19
N PRO A 23 13.14 0.43 -0.94
CA PRO A 23 14.53 0.93 -0.95
C PRO A 23 14.68 2.40 -0.58
N MET A 24 13.59 3.05 -0.18
CA MET A 24 13.55 4.46 0.16
C MET A 24 12.79 4.65 1.46
N GLN A 25 12.86 5.85 2.03
CA GLN A 25 12.04 6.19 3.19
C GLN A 25 10.57 6.20 2.80
N VAL A 26 9.74 5.56 3.60
CA VAL A 26 8.30 5.46 3.34
C VAL A 26 7.55 6.05 4.53
N SER A 27 6.68 7.02 4.26
CA SER A 27 5.72 7.49 5.24
C SER A 27 4.32 7.08 4.83
N VAL A 28 3.49 6.73 5.81
CA VAL A 28 2.12 6.28 5.58
C VAL A 28 1.20 7.23 6.36
N HIS A 29 0.25 7.81 5.67
CA HIS A 29 -0.66 8.80 6.24
C HIS A 29 -2.11 8.42 6.00
N ARG A 30 -2.97 8.81 6.93
CA ARG A 30 -4.42 8.78 6.75
C ARG A 30 -4.88 10.23 6.59
N TYR A 31 -5.74 10.51 5.62
CA TYR A 31 -6.21 11.85 5.35
C TYR A 31 -7.73 11.90 5.29
N ASP A 32 -8.27 13.13 5.41
CA ASP A 32 -9.70 13.37 5.32
C ASP A 32 -10.15 13.30 3.85
N SER A 33 -11.18 12.51 3.56
CA SER A 33 -11.71 12.29 2.22
C SER A 33 -12.28 13.55 1.56
N HIS A 34 -12.53 14.63 2.31
CA HIS A 34 -13.06 15.87 1.75
C HIS A 34 -12.17 16.48 0.69
N LYS A 35 -10.86 16.20 0.73
CA LYS A 35 -9.92 16.72 -0.25
C LYS A 35 -9.89 15.91 -1.55
N MET A 36 -10.16 14.61 -1.48
CA MET A 36 -10.15 13.70 -2.64
C MET A 36 -11.20 12.62 -2.44
N PRO A 37 -12.50 12.97 -2.55
CA PRO A 37 -13.58 12.05 -2.15
C PRO A 37 -13.68 10.76 -2.99
N LYS A 38 -13.08 10.74 -4.18
CA LYS A 38 -13.13 9.57 -5.06
C LYS A 38 -11.93 8.64 -4.93
N LEU A 39 -10.90 9.01 -4.16
CA LEU A 39 -9.72 8.19 -4.00
C LEU A 39 -9.71 7.50 -2.65
N LEU A 40 -9.43 6.20 -2.64
CA LEU A 40 -9.19 5.45 -1.40
C LEU A 40 -7.75 5.62 -0.93
N GLY A 41 -6.83 5.85 -1.85
CA GLY A 41 -5.43 6.08 -1.53
C GLY A 41 -4.62 6.50 -2.75
N TYR A 42 -3.39 6.94 -2.50
CA TYR A 42 -2.46 7.27 -3.57
C TYR A 42 -1.02 7.24 -3.04
N VAL A 43 -0.06 7.23 -3.97
CA VAL A 43 1.36 7.26 -3.66
C VAL A 43 1.99 8.49 -4.30
N GLU A 44 2.76 9.23 -3.52
CA GLU A 44 3.60 10.31 -4.01
C GLU A 44 5.06 9.90 -3.86
N VAL A 45 5.86 10.02 -4.92
CA VAL A 45 7.26 9.64 -4.90
C VAL A 45 8.12 10.89 -5.11
N ASP A 46 9.04 11.12 -4.17
CA ASP A 46 10.10 12.10 -4.29
C ASP A 46 11.43 11.34 -4.33
N LYS A 47 12.54 12.03 -4.64
CA LYS A 47 13.86 11.41 -4.89
C LYS A 47 14.32 10.37 -3.87
N LYS A 48 14.02 10.55 -2.59
CA LYS A 48 14.44 9.64 -1.51
C LYS A 48 13.32 9.26 -0.58
N HIS A 49 12.09 9.63 -0.92
CA HIS A 49 10.97 9.45 -0.01
C HIS A 49 9.71 9.08 -0.78
N MET A 50 8.99 8.10 -0.27
CA MET A 50 7.71 7.69 -0.80
C MET A 50 6.64 7.95 0.26
N LYS A 51 5.59 8.67 -0.11
CA LYS A 51 4.48 8.99 0.77
C LYS A 51 3.25 8.22 0.30
N ILE A 52 2.74 7.36 1.16
CA ILE A 52 1.51 6.60 0.91
C ILE A 52 0.39 7.24 1.72
N VAL A 53 -0.68 7.61 1.07
CA VAL A 53 -1.80 8.30 1.70
C VAL A 53 -3.08 7.47 1.52
N ILE A 54 -3.75 7.19 2.63
CA ILE A 54 -4.97 6.37 2.67
C ILE A 54 -6.09 7.18 3.30
N THR A 55 -7.29 7.16 2.72
CA THR A 55 -8.41 7.93 3.25
C THR A 55 -8.86 7.45 4.63
N LYS A 56 -9.25 8.39 5.49
CA LYS A 56 -9.78 8.10 6.82
C LYS A 56 -11.20 7.53 6.78
N ASN A 57 -11.91 7.67 5.67
CA ASN A 57 -13.31 7.24 5.58
C ASN A 57 -13.48 5.73 5.37
N THR A 58 -12.38 4.99 5.28
CA THR A 58 -12.42 3.53 5.19
C THR A 58 -12.28 2.92 6.57
N ASN A 59 -12.90 1.75 6.78
CA ASN A 59 -12.70 1.00 8.01
C ASN A 59 -11.28 0.40 8.04
N GLN A 60 -10.90 -0.22 9.15
CA GLN A 60 -9.55 -0.75 9.34
C GLN A 60 -9.18 -1.79 8.27
N ARG A 61 -10.12 -2.67 7.91
CA ARG A 61 -9.87 -3.69 6.92
C ARG A 61 -9.69 -3.10 5.52
N GLU A 62 -10.59 -2.23 5.11
CA GLU A 62 -10.51 -1.58 3.79
C GLU A 62 -9.24 -0.74 3.68
N ALA A 63 -8.90 0.00 4.73
CA ALA A 63 -7.69 0.81 4.76
C ALA A 63 -6.44 -0.06 4.63
N SER A 64 -6.43 -1.23 5.29
CA SER A 64 -5.31 -2.17 5.20
C SER A 64 -5.18 -2.76 3.82
N GLU A 65 -6.29 -3.16 3.19
CA GLU A 65 -6.29 -3.67 1.83
C GLU A 65 -5.80 -2.61 0.84
N THR A 66 -6.25 -1.36 1.00
CA THR A 66 -5.80 -0.25 0.16
C THR A 66 -4.30 0.01 0.37
N LEU A 67 -3.83 -0.07 1.60
CA LEU A 67 -2.40 0.08 1.88
C LEU A 67 -1.59 -1.00 1.16
N ILE A 68 -2.05 -2.24 1.17
CA ILE A 68 -1.38 -3.35 0.47
C ILE A 68 -1.36 -3.08 -1.04
N GLU A 69 -2.46 -2.57 -1.60
CA GLU A 69 -2.51 -2.22 -3.02
C GLU A 69 -1.48 -1.14 -3.36
N GLU A 70 -1.44 -0.06 -2.57
CA GLU A 70 -0.48 1.03 -2.79
C GLU A 70 0.96 0.56 -2.58
N TRP A 71 1.19 -0.29 -1.58
CA TRP A 71 2.51 -0.89 -1.34
C TRP A 71 2.94 -1.76 -2.52
N SER A 72 1.99 -2.49 -3.12
CA SER A 72 2.24 -3.32 -4.31
C SER A 72 2.63 -2.47 -5.51
N HIS A 73 1.98 -1.31 -5.71
CA HIS A 73 2.40 -0.36 -6.74
C HIS A 73 3.83 0.11 -6.50
N ALA A 74 4.16 0.42 -5.25
CA ALA A 74 5.49 0.86 -4.89
C ALA A 74 6.55 -0.22 -5.18
N LEU A 75 6.27 -1.47 -4.81
CA LEU A 75 7.15 -2.60 -5.11
C LEU A 75 7.28 -2.81 -6.61
N ARG A 76 6.18 -2.69 -7.35
CA ARG A 76 6.19 -2.81 -8.82
C ARG A 76 7.14 -1.79 -9.45
N GLU A 77 7.13 -0.56 -8.95
CA GLU A 77 8.02 0.49 -9.46
C GLU A 77 9.49 0.22 -9.19
N THR A 78 9.81 -0.63 -8.20
CA THR A 78 11.20 -0.99 -7.90
C THR A 78 11.76 -2.05 -8.85
N LEU A 79 10.91 -2.70 -9.65
CA LEU A 79 11.36 -3.71 -10.62
C LEU A 79 12.05 -3.03 -11.80
N ALA A 80 13.01 -3.76 -12.40
CA ALA A 80 13.74 -3.27 -13.57
C ALA A 80 12.92 -3.39 -14.86
N VAL A 81 11.62 -3.65 -14.74
CA VAL A 81 10.71 -3.79 -15.89
C VAL A 81 9.88 -2.51 -16.00
N PRO A 82 9.94 -1.79 -17.12
CA PRO A 82 9.16 -0.55 -17.27
C PRO A 82 7.66 -0.77 -17.16
N VAL A 83 6.96 0.23 -16.62
CA VAL A 83 5.50 0.26 -16.58
C VAL A 83 5.00 0.94 -17.84
N ASP A 84 4.11 0.27 -18.58
CA ASP A 84 3.48 0.85 -19.76
C ASP A 84 2.20 1.58 -19.35
N TYR A 85 2.32 2.86 -19.09
CA TYR A 85 1.19 3.69 -18.67
C TYR A 85 0.17 3.94 -19.78
N ASP A 86 0.54 3.65 -21.02
CA ASP A 86 -0.36 3.85 -22.17
C ASP A 86 -1.22 2.61 -22.47
N SER A 87 -0.94 1.48 -21.84
CA SER A 87 -1.73 0.25 -22.05
C SER A 87 -3.01 0.28 -21.22
N GLU A 88 -4.00 -0.56 -21.58
CA GLU A 88 -5.23 -0.71 -20.82
C GLU A 88 -4.96 -1.20 -19.40
N ALA A 89 -3.98 -2.07 -19.24
CA ALA A 89 -3.57 -2.57 -17.92
C ALA A 89 -2.93 -1.46 -17.09
N GLY A 90 -2.22 -0.53 -17.75
CA GLY A 90 -1.59 0.60 -17.08
C GLY A 90 -0.70 0.15 -15.92
N MET A 91 -0.92 0.74 -14.75
CA MET A 91 -0.17 0.40 -13.54
C MET A 91 -0.57 -0.94 -12.92
N HIS A 92 -1.67 -1.56 -13.40
CA HIS A 92 -2.16 -2.86 -12.93
C HIS A 92 -1.78 -3.96 -13.93
N ASP A 93 -0.49 -4.06 -14.29
CA ASP A 93 0.00 -5.09 -15.19
C ASP A 93 0.17 -6.44 -14.48
N GLU A 94 0.63 -7.47 -15.22
CA GLU A 94 0.79 -8.81 -14.64
C GLU A 94 1.75 -8.83 -13.45
N PHE A 95 2.81 -8.01 -13.48
CA PHE A 95 3.77 -7.95 -12.39
C PHE A 95 3.14 -7.37 -11.12
N PHE A 96 2.31 -6.34 -11.29
CA PHE A 96 1.54 -5.78 -10.17
C PHE A 96 0.63 -6.84 -9.56
N TRP A 97 -0.13 -7.55 -10.37
CA TRP A 97 -1.07 -8.57 -9.87
C TRP A 97 -0.38 -9.71 -9.16
N LEU A 98 0.81 -10.13 -9.64
CA LEU A 98 1.61 -11.15 -8.96
C LEU A 98 2.04 -10.68 -7.57
N ILE A 99 2.52 -9.44 -7.47
CA ILE A 99 2.93 -8.84 -6.19
C ILE A 99 1.72 -8.72 -5.26
N TYR A 100 0.67 -8.09 -5.73
CA TYR A 100 -0.54 -7.85 -4.94
C TYR A 100 -1.16 -9.16 -4.44
N GLY A 101 -1.28 -10.14 -5.32
CA GLY A 101 -1.82 -11.45 -4.95
C GLY A 101 -1.02 -12.13 -3.86
N LYS A 102 0.31 -12.06 -3.96
CA LYS A 102 1.19 -12.62 -2.94
C LYS A 102 1.01 -11.91 -1.59
N LEU A 103 1.01 -10.58 -1.59
CA LEU A 103 0.87 -9.81 -0.36
C LEU A 103 -0.49 -10.04 0.30
N ILE A 104 -1.56 -10.02 -0.48
CA ILE A 104 -2.91 -10.23 0.04
C ILE A 104 -3.05 -11.63 0.65
N ASN A 105 -2.53 -12.66 -0.02
CA ASN A 105 -2.62 -14.03 0.50
C ASN A 105 -1.85 -14.19 1.81
N GLU A 106 -0.63 -13.65 1.88
CA GLU A 106 0.17 -13.71 3.11
C GLU A 106 -0.49 -12.92 4.24
N TRP A 107 -1.04 -11.75 3.92
CA TRP A 107 -1.73 -10.92 4.90
C TRP A 107 -2.94 -11.62 5.50
N ARG A 108 -3.73 -12.30 4.67
CA ARG A 108 -4.89 -13.05 5.14
C ARG A 108 -4.50 -14.16 6.11
N GLU A 109 -3.34 -14.77 5.92
CA GLU A 109 -2.85 -15.85 6.78
C GLU A 109 -2.33 -15.34 8.13
N LEU A 110 -2.04 -14.04 8.25
CA LEU A 110 -1.55 -13.45 9.49
C LEU A 110 -2.63 -13.32 10.57
N LYS A 111 -3.87 -13.49 10.23
CA LYS A 111 -5.00 -13.31 11.15
C LYS A 111 -5.21 -14.52 12.03
#